data_64cc8b12a3e8f382c775b4f395a9ccba
#
_entry.id   64cc8b12a3e8f382c775b4f395a9ccba
#
_cell.length_a   1.000
_cell.length_b   1.000
_cell.length_c   1.000
_cell.angle_alpha   90.00
_cell.angle_beta   90.00
_cell.angle_gamma   90.00
#
_symmetry.space_group_name_H-M   'P 1'
#
loop_
_entity.id
_entity.type
_entity.pdbx_description
1 polymer ?
#
loop_
_entity_poly.entity_id
_entity_poly.type
_entity_poly.pdbx_seq_one_letter_code
_entity_poly.pdbx_strand_id
1 'polypeptide(L)'
;MSIKVFCIGDLMLDVVAQIPTSPHELHLGNDTRTIISTHGGGAGGNVASWLAVLGNEVTMVGRIGDDSAGSAITAEFDSLGVRHKNLVIPGARSGVVVVLVDPTGERTMFPDNGANSGLHIGDLPNLDGFNAVYLSGYSPLDPSSLPGVKEMISVIRNAGIPIYFDPASVGAMKEVDLQEIKSWLQLFDCLLLNEEEAIYLTGESDLEKALDALLLDCTMVVIKRGSLGAIGKYRHGQSISVPAIAAEVVDTTG
;
A
#
# COMPACT_ATOMS: atom_id res chain seq x y z
N MET A 1 16.82 11.74 -12.68
CA MET A 1 17.60 10.49 -12.54
C MET A 1 16.63 9.40 -12.17
N SER A 2 16.65 8.27 -12.88
CA SER A 2 15.87 7.09 -12.49
C SER A 2 16.53 6.45 -11.26
N ILE A 3 15.73 6.04 -10.28
CA ILE A 3 16.18 5.26 -9.12
C ILE A 3 15.68 3.83 -9.23
N LYS A 4 16.34 2.91 -8.55
CA LYS A 4 15.96 1.51 -8.49
C LYS A 4 15.30 1.24 -7.15
N VAL A 5 14.01 0.91 -7.19
CA VAL A 5 13.17 0.71 -5.99
C VAL A 5 12.57 -0.68 -6.01
N PHE A 6 12.46 -1.33 -4.86
CA PHE A 6 11.52 -2.43 -4.75
C PHE A 6 10.39 -2.11 -3.77
N CYS A 7 9.20 -2.63 -4.11
CA CYS A 7 8.00 -2.47 -3.32
C CYS A 7 7.65 -3.83 -2.70
N ILE A 8 7.44 -3.86 -1.39
CA ILE A 8 6.92 -5.03 -0.67
C ILE A 8 5.49 -4.72 -0.29
N GLY A 9 4.55 -5.58 -0.69
CA GLY A 9 3.15 -5.34 -0.33
C GLY A 9 2.18 -6.30 -1.00
N ASP A 10 0.93 -6.02 -0.77
CA ASP A 10 -0.22 -6.71 -1.28
C ASP A 10 -0.47 -6.41 -2.76
N LEU A 11 -1.01 -7.42 -3.44
CA LEU A 11 -1.38 -7.41 -4.84
C LEU A 11 -2.82 -7.91 -4.97
N MET A 12 -3.67 -7.08 -5.54
CA MET A 12 -5.08 -7.40 -5.70
C MET A 12 -5.50 -7.23 -7.16
N LEU A 13 -6.49 -7.99 -7.58
CA LEU A 13 -7.29 -7.64 -8.75
C LEU A 13 -8.51 -6.87 -8.27
N ASP A 14 -8.61 -5.62 -8.64
CA ASP A 14 -9.76 -4.78 -8.33
C ASP A 14 -10.87 -5.05 -9.36
N VAL A 15 -12.05 -5.44 -8.87
CA VAL A 15 -13.27 -5.60 -9.65
C VAL A 15 -14.23 -4.49 -9.25
N VAL A 16 -14.24 -3.41 -10.02
CA VAL A 16 -14.97 -2.19 -9.71
C VAL A 16 -16.33 -2.20 -10.41
N ALA A 17 -17.40 -2.16 -9.65
CA ALA A 17 -18.77 -2.08 -10.11
C ALA A 17 -19.37 -0.69 -9.81
N GLN A 18 -19.67 0.09 -10.87
CA GLN A 18 -20.32 1.41 -10.74
C GLN A 18 -21.84 1.22 -10.61
N ILE A 19 -22.30 1.08 -9.37
CA ILE A 19 -23.72 0.83 -9.11
C ILE A 19 -24.57 2.11 -9.26
N PRO A 20 -25.82 1.99 -9.79
CA PRO A 20 -26.64 3.17 -10.10
C PRO A 20 -27.29 3.84 -8.88
N THR A 21 -27.22 3.20 -7.71
CA THR A 21 -27.86 3.64 -6.46
C THR A 21 -26.92 3.39 -5.29
N SER A 22 -27.26 3.91 -4.10
CA SER A 22 -26.58 3.53 -2.86
C SER A 22 -26.67 2.01 -2.61
N PRO A 23 -25.63 1.36 -2.02
CA PRO A 23 -25.67 -0.06 -1.65
C PRO A 23 -26.89 -0.43 -0.79
N HIS A 24 -27.40 0.51 0.01
CA HIS A 24 -28.60 0.31 0.85
C HIS A 24 -29.91 0.22 0.06
N GLU A 25 -29.91 0.66 -1.20
CA GLU A 25 -31.10 0.66 -2.09
C GLU A 25 -31.07 -0.52 -3.07
N LEU A 26 -30.07 -1.37 -3.02
CA LEU A 26 -29.99 -2.57 -3.85
C LEU A 26 -31.06 -3.57 -3.43
N HIS A 27 -31.79 -4.09 -4.42
CA HIS A 27 -32.85 -5.08 -4.18
C HIS A 27 -32.25 -6.49 -4.15
N LEU A 28 -32.31 -7.14 -3.01
CA LEU A 28 -31.86 -8.53 -2.86
C LEU A 28 -32.63 -9.47 -3.77
N GLY A 29 -31.90 -10.34 -4.46
CA GLY A 29 -32.46 -11.33 -5.37
C GLY A 29 -32.81 -10.81 -6.77
N ASN A 30 -32.52 -9.56 -7.08
CA ASN A 30 -32.70 -8.96 -8.42
C ASN A 30 -31.37 -8.65 -9.08
N ASP A 31 -31.37 -8.63 -10.41
CA ASP A 31 -30.23 -8.17 -11.18
C ASP A 31 -30.15 -6.64 -11.19
N THR A 32 -29.00 -6.09 -10.84
CA THR A 32 -28.71 -4.67 -11.00
C THR A 32 -27.70 -4.51 -12.12
N ARG A 33 -28.12 -3.91 -13.23
CA ARG A 33 -27.23 -3.62 -14.36
C ARG A 33 -26.25 -2.53 -13.98
N THR A 34 -24.95 -2.77 -14.20
CA THR A 34 -23.88 -1.84 -13.85
C THR A 34 -22.73 -1.95 -14.84
N ILE A 35 -21.81 -0.98 -14.81
CA ILE A 35 -20.55 -1.02 -15.53
C ILE A 35 -19.53 -1.67 -14.60
N ILE A 36 -18.81 -2.67 -15.12
CA ILE A 36 -17.77 -3.36 -14.38
C ILE A 36 -16.45 -3.19 -15.13
N SER A 37 -15.40 -2.80 -14.40
CA SER A 37 -14.02 -2.78 -14.87
C SER A 37 -13.14 -3.60 -13.93
N THR A 38 -11.99 -4.06 -14.47
CA THR A 38 -10.98 -4.77 -13.69
C THR A 38 -9.61 -4.17 -13.95
N HIS A 39 -8.80 -4.00 -12.93
CA HIS A 39 -7.42 -3.53 -13.03
C HIS A 39 -6.59 -4.07 -11.86
N GLY A 40 -5.27 -4.02 -11.98
CA GLY A 40 -4.37 -4.31 -10.87
C GLY A 40 -4.56 -3.30 -9.75
N GLY A 41 -4.41 -3.77 -8.52
CA GLY A 41 -4.58 -3.00 -7.30
C GLY A 41 -3.75 -3.57 -6.15
N GLY A 42 -4.16 -3.24 -4.94
CA GLY A 42 -3.40 -3.48 -3.73
C GLY A 42 -2.40 -2.34 -3.46
N ALA A 43 -2.17 -2.01 -2.20
CA ALA A 43 -1.33 -0.86 -1.85
C ALA A 43 0.10 -1.00 -2.38
N GLY A 44 0.69 -2.21 -2.30
CA GLY A 44 2.00 -2.49 -2.86
C GLY A 44 2.02 -2.39 -4.39
N GLY A 45 1.00 -2.96 -5.04
CA GLY A 45 0.85 -2.97 -6.50
C GLY A 45 0.71 -1.56 -7.07
N ASN A 46 -0.17 -0.75 -6.49
CA ASN A 46 -0.41 0.63 -6.91
C ASN A 46 0.86 1.49 -6.82
N VAL A 47 1.59 1.41 -5.71
CA VAL A 47 2.84 2.17 -5.57
C VAL A 47 3.89 1.69 -6.58
N ALA A 48 4.02 0.38 -6.82
CA ALA A 48 4.94 -0.14 -7.82
C ALA A 48 4.61 0.37 -9.23
N SER A 49 3.32 0.36 -9.61
CA SER A 49 2.84 0.85 -10.90
C SER A 49 3.11 2.35 -11.08
N TRP A 50 2.76 3.18 -10.10
CA TRP A 50 3.01 4.62 -10.16
C TRP A 50 4.49 4.97 -10.20
N LEU A 51 5.33 4.30 -9.43
CA LEU A 51 6.78 4.52 -9.49
C LEU A 51 7.36 4.18 -10.87
N ALA A 52 6.85 3.12 -11.52
CA ALA A 52 7.26 2.75 -12.88
C ALA A 52 6.81 3.81 -13.91
N VAL A 53 5.55 4.27 -13.84
CA VAL A 53 5.02 5.35 -14.69
C VAL A 53 5.84 6.64 -14.53
N LEU A 54 6.33 6.92 -13.33
CA LEU A 54 7.23 8.06 -13.05
C LEU A 54 8.68 7.82 -13.53
N GLY A 55 8.96 6.73 -14.23
CA GLY A 55 10.24 6.48 -14.90
C GLY A 55 11.31 5.83 -14.01
N ASN A 56 10.93 5.19 -12.92
CA ASN A 56 11.86 4.46 -12.07
C ASN A 56 11.97 2.97 -12.47
N GLU A 57 13.09 2.34 -12.11
CA GLU A 57 13.23 0.89 -12.21
C GLU A 57 12.59 0.23 -10.99
N VAL A 58 11.47 -0.46 -11.18
CA VAL A 58 10.69 -1.02 -10.08
C VAL A 58 10.72 -2.54 -10.09
N THR A 59 10.86 -3.14 -8.90
CA THR A 59 10.67 -4.56 -8.66
C THR A 59 9.59 -4.74 -7.61
N MET A 60 8.55 -5.51 -7.91
CA MET A 60 7.52 -5.86 -6.94
C MET A 60 7.89 -7.15 -6.20
N VAL A 61 7.71 -7.13 -4.88
CA VAL A 61 7.85 -8.25 -3.96
C VAL A 61 6.50 -8.46 -3.28
N GLY A 62 5.81 -9.49 -3.66
CA GLY A 62 4.48 -9.83 -3.18
C GLY A 62 4.11 -11.23 -3.63
N ARG A 63 2.85 -11.62 -3.47
CA ARG A 63 2.38 -12.96 -3.80
C ARG A 63 1.04 -12.93 -4.52
N ILE A 64 0.94 -13.71 -5.58
CA ILE A 64 -0.29 -13.95 -6.35
C ILE A 64 -0.44 -15.45 -6.59
N GLY A 65 -1.63 -15.89 -6.96
CA GLY A 65 -1.89 -17.26 -7.41
C GLY A 65 -1.57 -17.46 -8.90
N ASP A 66 -1.62 -18.70 -9.34
CA ASP A 66 -1.50 -19.12 -10.74
C ASP A 66 -2.86 -19.12 -11.49
N ASP A 67 -3.76 -18.22 -11.10
CA ASP A 67 -5.10 -18.06 -11.65
C ASP A 67 -5.23 -16.89 -12.65
N SER A 68 -6.47 -16.67 -13.14
CA SER A 68 -6.74 -15.59 -14.08
C SER A 68 -6.51 -14.18 -13.50
N ALA A 69 -6.74 -13.99 -12.21
CA ALA A 69 -6.49 -12.73 -11.54
C ALA A 69 -4.97 -12.44 -11.46
N GLY A 70 -4.16 -13.44 -11.08
CA GLY A 70 -2.70 -13.34 -11.09
C GLY A 70 -2.16 -13.06 -12.50
N SER A 71 -2.73 -13.69 -13.52
CA SER A 71 -2.36 -13.44 -14.93
C SER A 71 -2.68 -12.00 -15.36
N ALA A 72 -3.80 -11.43 -14.91
CA ALA A 72 -4.16 -10.04 -15.20
C ALA A 72 -3.20 -9.05 -14.53
N ILE A 73 -2.87 -9.25 -13.25
CA ILE A 73 -1.94 -8.43 -12.48
C ILE A 73 -0.54 -8.46 -13.14
N THR A 74 -0.03 -9.64 -13.50
CA THR A 74 1.29 -9.76 -14.15
C THR A 74 1.34 -9.11 -15.52
N ALA A 75 0.29 -9.24 -16.31
CA ALA A 75 0.20 -8.59 -17.64
C ALA A 75 0.24 -7.05 -17.52
N GLU A 76 -0.38 -6.48 -16.49
CA GLU A 76 -0.31 -5.05 -16.22
C GLU A 76 1.11 -4.63 -15.84
N PHE A 77 1.76 -5.36 -14.92
CA PHE A 77 3.16 -5.10 -14.57
C PHE A 77 4.11 -5.20 -15.76
N ASP A 78 3.94 -6.21 -16.61
CA ASP A 78 4.73 -6.35 -17.84
C ASP A 78 4.55 -5.12 -18.75
N SER A 79 3.33 -4.60 -18.88
CA SER A 79 3.04 -3.41 -19.68
C SER A 79 3.71 -2.14 -19.15
N LEU A 80 3.90 -2.05 -17.84
CA LEU A 80 4.53 -0.94 -17.12
C LEU A 80 6.04 -1.13 -16.93
N GLY A 81 6.58 -2.31 -17.26
CA GLY A 81 7.99 -2.64 -17.05
C GLY A 81 8.37 -2.91 -15.58
N VAL A 82 7.39 -3.19 -14.73
CA VAL A 82 7.62 -3.62 -13.35
C VAL A 82 8.13 -5.06 -13.33
N ARG A 83 9.26 -5.28 -12.67
CA ARG A 83 9.80 -6.63 -12.49
C ARG A 83 9.03 -7.36 -11.37
N HIS A 84 8.68 -8.66 -11.60
CA HIS A 84 7.85 -9.42 -10.67
C HIS A 84 8.20 -10.92 -10.60
N LYS A 85 9.47 -11.27 -10.66
CA LYS A 85 9.96 -12.67 -10.88
C LYS A 85 9.57 -13.61 -9.79
N ASN A 86 9.13 -13.51 -8.71
CA ASN A 86 8.88 -14.54 -7.68
C ASN A 86 7.47 -14.41 -7.06
N LEU A 87 6.53 -13.79 -7.79
CA LEU A 87 5.21 -13.49 -7.25
C LEU A 87 4.26 -14.67 -7.26
N VAL A 88 4.37 -15.56 -8.25
CA VAL A 88 3.35 -16.61 -8.48
C VAL A 88 3.53 -17.79 -7.54
N ILE A 89 2.49 -18.07 -6.75
CA ILE A 89 2.42 -19.21 -5.83
C ILE A 89 1.55 -20.30 -6.45
N PRO A 90 2.14 -21.45 -6.86
CA PRO A 90 1.39 -22.50 -7.54
C PRO A 90 0.23 -23.06 -6.68
N GLY A 91 -0.93 -23.20 -7.30
CA GLY A 91 -2.14 -23.73 -6.65
C GLY A 91 -2.83 -22.77 -5.68
N ALA A 92 -2.32 -21.55 -5.52
CA ALA A 92 -2.97 -20.51 -4.70
C ALA A 92 -3.97 -19.70 -5.56
N ARG A 93 -4.88 -19.01 -4.87
CA ARG A 93 -5.72 -17.96 -5.46
C ARG A 93 -5.09 -16.59 -5.25
N SER A 94 -5.17 -15.74 -6.26
CA SER A 94 -4.75 -14.34 -6.13
C SER A 94 -5.68 -13.56 -5.21
N GLY A 95 -5.17 -12.46 -4.66
CA GLY A 95 -6.01 -11.48 -3.98
C GLY A 95 -6.97 -10.81 -4.96
N VAL A 96 -8.22 -10.64 -4.53
CA VAL A 96 -9.28 -9.95 -5.30
C VAL A 96 -10.06 -9.05 -4.36
N VAL A 97 -10.36 -7.83 -4.80
CA VAL A 97 -11.30 -6.98 -4.10
C VAL A 97 -12.46 -6.60 -5.02
N VAL A 98 -13.68 -6.80 -4.55
CA VAL A 98 -14.88 -6.27 -5.21
C VAL A 98 -15.16 -4.90 -4.61
N VAL A 99 -15.23 -3.89 -5.46
CA VAL A 99 -15.48 -2.50 -5.07
C VAL A 99 -16.82 -2.05 -5.67
N LEU A 100 -17.78 -1.74 -4.84
CA LEU A 100 -18.99 -1.06 -5.26
C LEU A 100 -18.77 0.44 -5.15
N VAL A 101 -18.94 1.16 -6.25
CA VAL A 101 -18.86 2.62 -6.30
C VAL A 101 -20.25 3.17 -6.59
N ASP A 102 -20.80 3.96 -5.68
CA ASP A 102 -22.12 4.57 -5.81
C ASP A 102 -22.08 5.88 -6.61
N PRO A 103 -23.22 6.49 -6.97
CA PRO A 103 -23.26 7.75 -7.72
C PRO A 103 -22.62 8.94 -7.03
N THR A 104 -22.35 8.88 -5.72
CA THR A 104 -21.65 9.92 -4.97
C THR A 104 -20.13 9.74 -4.99
N GLY A 105 -19.64 8.58 -5.53
CA GLY A 105 -18.24 8.18 -5.50
C GLY A 105 -17.82 7.48 -4.20
N GLU A 106 -18.79 7.18 -3.31
CA GLU A 106 -18.53 6.41 -2.09
C GLU A 106 -18.31 4.93 -2.42
N ARG A 107 -17.38 4.29 -1.70
CA ARG A 107 -16.94 2.94 -1.99
C ARG A 107 -17.24 1.97 -0.86
N THR A 108 -17.75 0.81 -1.23
CA THR A 108 -17.86 -0.35 -0.34
C THR A 108 -16.98 -1.48 -0.90
N MET A 109 -16.04 -1.96 -0.09
CA MET A 109 -15.02 -2.90 -0.52
C MET A 109 -15.18 -4.25 0.15
N PHE A 110 -14.96 -5.33 -0.63
CA PHE A 110 -15.01 -6.73 -0.18
C PHE A 110 -13.70 -7.41 -0.58
N PRO A 111 -12.64 -7.31 0.27
CA PRO A 111 -11.35 -7.91 -0.03
C PRO A 111 -11.31 -9.41 0.30
N ASP A 112 -10.73 -10.20 -0.59
CA ASP A 112 -10.23 -11.55 -0.35
C ASP A 112 -8.71 -11.52 -0.57
N ASN A 113 -7.93 -11.66 0.47
CA ASN A 113 -6.47 -11.50 0.41
C ASN A 113 -5.77 -12.58 -0.43
N GLY A 114 -6.38 -13.73 -0.64
CA GLY A 114 -5.80 -14.81 -1.43
C GLY A 114 -4.36 -15.16 -1.02
N ALA A 115 -3.44 -15.14 -1.98
CA ALA A 115 -2.02 -15.47 -1.78
C ALA A 115 -1.20 -14.38 -1.06
N ASN A 116 -1.78 -13.23 -0.72
CA ASN A 116 -1.04 -12.11 -0.11
C ASN A 116 -0.50 -12.40 1.30
N SER A 117 -0.90 -13.51 1.90
CA SER A 117 -0.42 -13.96 3.19
C SER A 117 0.84 -14.81 3.10
N GLY A 118 1.64 -14.83 4.18
CA GLY A 118 2.79 -15.71 4.33
C GLY A 118 4.06 -15.25 3.59
N LEU A 119 4.24 -13.95 3.38
CA LEU A 119 5.51 -13.40 2.90
C LEU A 119 6.68 -13.85 3.77
N HIS A 120 7.78 -14.26 3.15
CA HIS A 120 8.96 -14.72 3.88
C HIS A 120 10.25 -14.29 3.16
N ILE A 121 11.38 -14.43 3.83
CA ILE A 121 12.70 -13.98 3.36
C ILE A 121 13.07 -14.50 1.95
N GLY A 122 12.61 -15.68 1.57
CA GLY A 122 12.84 -16.25 0.24
C GLY A 122 12.16 -15.51 -0.90
N ASP A 123 11.19 -14.61 -0.61
CA ASP A 123 10.53 -13.78 -1.59
C ASP A 123 11.36 -12.52 -1.93
N LEU A 124 12.40 -12.19 -1.12
CA LEU A 124 13.27 -11.04 -1.37
C LEU A 124 14.16 -11.24 -2.61
N PRO A 125 14.29 -10.22 -3.48
CA PRO A 125 15.26 -10.26 -4.58
C PRO A 125 16.69 -10.06 -4.05
N ASN A 126 17.69 -10.25 -4.92
CA ASN A 126 19.02 -9.73 -4.65
C ASN A 126 18.95 -8.20 -4.48
N LEU A 127 19.52 -7.69 -3.38
CA LEU A 127 19.41 -6.29 -2.98
C LEU A 127 20.40 -5.35 -3.69
N ASP A 128 21.29 -5.87 -4.53
CA ASP A 128 22.34 -5.09 -5.17
C ASP A 128 21.80 -3.94 -6.03
N GLY A 129 22.26 -2.75 -5.73
CA GLY A 129 21.97 -1.54 -6.50
C GLY A 129 20.58 -0.94 -6.31
N PHE A 130 19.77 -1.44 -5.37
CA PHE A 130 18.54 -0.76 -4.99
C PHE A 130 18.82 0.50 -4.15
N ASN A 131 18.05 1.55 -4.40
CA ASN A 131 18.20 2.85 -3.75
C ASN A 131 17.22 3.04 -2.60
N ALA A 132 16.08 2.35 -2.64
CA ALA A 132 15.00 2.48 -1.65
C ALA A 132 14.08 1.25 -1.67
N VAL A 133 13.36 1.09 -0.56
CA VAL A 133 12.28 0.12 -0.40
C VAL A 133 11.01 0.85 0.01
N TYR A 134 9.90 0.55 -0.65
CA TYR A 134 8.56 0.83 -0.15
C TYR A 134 8.01 -0.43 0.52
N LEU A 135 7.43 -0.30 1.70
CA LEU A 135 6.78 -1.37 2.43
C LEU A 135 5.35 -0.97 2.79
N SER A 136 4.37 -1.72 2.27
CA SER A 136 2.97 -1.62 2.66
C SER A 136 2.73 -2.25 4.02
N GLY A 137 2.01 -1.54 4.89
CA GLY A 137 1.62 -2.00 6.22
C GLY A 137 0.73 -3.24 6.22
N TYR A 138 -0.01 -3.50 5.13
CA TYR A 138 -0.78 -4.75 5.02
C TYR A 138 0.08 -6.00 5.14
N SER A 139 1.36 -5.93 4.77
CA SER A 139 2.28 -7.06 4.91
C SER A 139 2.64 -7.39 6.36
N PRO A 140 3.15 -6.46 7.20
CA PRO A 140 3.43 -6.78 8.61
C PRO A 140 2.18 -6.86 9.49
N LEU A 141 1.03 -6.30 9.06
CA LEU A 141 -0.24 -6.44 9.79
C LEU A 141 -0.88 -7.82 9.60
N ASP A 142 -0.48 -8.59 8.56
CA ASP A 142 -0.86 -9.99 8.43
C ASP A 142 -0.02 -10.88 9.37
N PRO A 143 -0.63 -11.58 10.34
CA PRO A 143 0.10 -12.39 11.32
C PRO A 143 0.97 -13.49 10.71
N SER A 144 0.59 -14.02 9.53
CA SER A 144 1.34 -15.09 8.85
C SER A 144 2.56 -14.54 8.09
N SER A 145 2.52 -13.29 7.66
CA SER A 145 3.63 -12.60 6.99
C SER A 145 4.59 -11.92 7.98
N LEU A 146 4.11 -11.50 9.15
CA LEU A 146 4.87 -10.70 10.11
C LEU A 146 6.28 -11.24 10.42
N PRO A 147 6.47 -12.55 10.70
CA PRO A 147 7.82 -13.07 10.97
C PRO A 147 8.77 -12.92 9.79
N GLY A 148 8.31 -13.25 8.58
CA GLY A 148 9.10 -13.12 7.36
C GLY A 148 9.39 -11.67 7.00
N VAL A 149 8.43 -10.77 7.17
CA VAL A 149 8.61 -9.33 6.93
C VAL A 149 9.63 -8.74 7.91
N LYS A 150 9.60 -9.12 9.19
CA LYS A 150 10.63 -8.69 10.18
C LYS A 150 12.04 -9.15 9.77
N GLU A 151 12.17 -10.37 9.26
CA GLU A 151 13.44 -10.87 8.73
C GLU A 151 13.89 -10.10 7.48
N MET A 152 12.98 -9.85 6.53
CA MET A 152 13.24 -9.01 5.36
C MET A 152 13.74 -7.61 5.75
N ILE A 153 13.04 -6.92 6.67
CA ILE A 153 13.43 -5.60 7.19
C ILE A 153 14.87 -5.63 7.75
N SER A 154 15.19 -6.68 8.53
CA SER A 154 16.54 -6.82 9.10
C SER A 154 17.62 -6.92 8.01
N VAL A 155 17.38 -7.73 6.98
CA VAL A 155 18.32 -7.91 5.85
C VAL A 155 18.46 -6.62 5.04
N ILE A 156 17.36 -5.91 4.76
CA ILE A 156 17.34 -4.65 4.03
C ILE A 156 18.13 -3.56 4.78
N ARG A 157 17.89 -3.44 6.09
CA ARG A 157 18.61 -2.48 6.95
C ARG A 157 20.10 -2.78 7.02
N ASN A 158 20.49 -4.06 7.11
CA ASN A 158 21.89 -4.46 7.08
C ASN A 158 22.57 -4.15 5.74
N ALA A 159 21.81 -4.09 4.64
CA ALA A 159 22.28 -3.63 3.34
C ALA A 159 22.37 -2.10 3.20
N GLY A 160 21.91 -1.35 4.22
CA GLY A 160 21.94 0.11 4.22
C GLY A 160 20.91 0.76 3.29
N ILE A 161 19.84 0.03 2.90
CA ILE A 161 18.81 0.54 2.00
C ILE A 161 17.69 1.17 2.84
N PRO A 162 17.32 2.45 2.59
CA PRO A 162 16.27 3.12 3.33
C PRO A 162 14.90 2.52 3.05
N ILE A 163 14.08 2.39 4.10
CA ILE A 163 12.73 1.83 4.07
C ILE A 163 11.70 2.94 4.28
N TYR A 164 10.80 3.08 3.31
CA TYR A 164 9.64 3.97 3.32
C TYR A 164 8.41 3.12 3.65
N PHE A 165 7.82 3.36 4.80
CA PHE A 165 6.71 2.57 5.33
C PHE A 165 5.39 3.34 5.27
N ASP A 166 4.37 2.72 4.70
CA ASP A 166 2.98 3.19 4.72
C ASP A 166 2.15 2.23 5.58
N PRO A 167 1.56 2.65 6.70
CA PRO A 167 0.86 1.74 7.63
C PRO A 167 -0.47 1.20 7.11
N ALA A 168 -0.85 1.52 5.89
CA ALA A 168 -1.98 1.01 5.12
C ALA A 168 -3.35 1.59 5.51
N SER A 169 -3.91 1.26 6.67
CA SER A 169 -5.17 1.83 7.13
C SER A 169 -5.37 1.68 8.63
N VAL A 170 -6.14 2.61 9.21
CA VAL A 170 -6.54 2.54 10.63
C VAL A 170 -7.37 1.27 10.91
N GLY A 171 -8.19 0.83 9.93
CA GLY A 171 -8.99 -0.38 10.07
C GLY A 171 -8.12 -1.60 10.31
N ALA A 172 -7.11 -1.81 9.45
CA ALA A 172 -6.16 -2.91 9.57
C ALA A 172 -5.30 -2.80 10.84
N MET A 173 -4.83 -1.59 11.17
CA MET A 173 -4.04 -1.38 12.39
C MET A 173 -4.80 -1.72 13.67
N LYS A 174 -6.13 -1.57 13.72
CA LYS A 174 -6.95 -1.92 14.89
C LYS A 174 -7.02 -3.43 15.18
N GLU A 175 -6.63 -4.27 14.24
CA GLU A 175 -6.58 -5.71 14.42
C GLU A 175 -5.30 -6.18 15.12
N VAL A 176 -4.33 -5.29 15.29
CA VAL A 176 -3.03 -5.55 15.96
C VAL A 176 -2.87 -4.63 17.17
N ASP A 177 -2.15 -5.09 18.18
CA ASP A 177 -1.86 -4.26 19.36
C ASP A 177 -1.08 -3.00 18.95
N LEU A 178 -1.58 -1.83 19.37
CA LEU A 178 -0.99 -0.55 19.02
C LEU A 178 0.47 -0.41 19.49
N GLN A 179 0.83 -0.99 20.65
CA GLN A 179 2.20 -0.94 21.15
C GLN A 179 3.13 -1.80 20.31
N GLU A 180 2.62 -2.91 19.78
CA GLU A 180 3.36 -3.73 18.83
C GLU A 180 3.65 -2.94 17.56
N ILE A 181 2.63 -2.29 16.95
CA ILE A 181 2.83 -1.44 15.76
C ILE A 181 3.84 -0.33 16.05
N LYS A 182 3.72 0.38 17.18
CA LYS A 182 4.66 1.44 17.56
C LYS A 182 6.09 0.91 17.70
N SER A 183 6.27 -0.32 18.15
CA SER A 183 7.61 -0.93 18.27
C SER A 183 8.30 -1.12 16.91
N TRP A 184 7.55 -1.14 15.80
CA TRP A 184 8.11 -1.26 14.46
C TRP A 184 8.59 0.07 13.87
N LEU A 185 8.02 1.21 14.30
CA LEU A 185 8.27 2.52 13.67
C LEU A 185 9.75 2.88 13.61
N GLN A 186 10.53 2.53 14.62
CA GLN A 186 11.98 2.72 14.65
C GLN A 186 12.77 1.88 13.62
N LEU A 187 12.11 0.96 12.94
CA LEU A 187 12.72 0.13 11.90
C LEU A 187 12.73 0.83 10.54
N PHE A 188 12.02 1.94 10.41
CA PHE A 188 11.79 2.64 9.14
C PHE A 188 12.50 3.99 9.10
N ASP A 189 12.93 4.40 7.91
CA ASP A 189 13.58 5.69 7.69
C ASP A 189 12.56 6.79 7.44
N CYS A 190 11.45 6.43 6.77
CA CYS A 190 10.36 7.33 6.46
C CYS A 190 9.01 6.69 6.73
N LEU A 191 8.09 7.46 7.33
CA LEU A 191 6.68 7.10 7.48
C LEU A 191 5.83 7.91 6.51
N LEU A 192 4.98 7.22 5.75
CA LEU A 192 4.06 7.80 4.75
C LEU A 192 2.63 7.57 5.21
N LEU A 193 2.04 8.53 5.93
CA LEU A 193 0.76 8.38 6.59
C LEU A 193 -0.32 9.27 5.95
N ASN A 194 -1.59 8.96 6.21
CA ASN A 194 -2.65 9.96 6.14
C ASN A 194 -2.92 10.58 7.52
N GLU A 195 -3.82 11.57 7.61
CA GLU A 195 -4.13 12.27 8.87
C GLU A 195 -4.71 11.33 9.92
N GLU A 196 -5.62 10.42 9.53
CA GLU A 196 -6.25 9.46 10.45
C GLU A 196 -5.23 8.47 11.04
N GLU A 197 -4.32 7.98 10.22
CA GLU A 197 -3.25 7.07 10.62
C GLU A 197 -2.28 7.76 11.59
N ALA A 198 -1.92 9.01 11.31
CA ALA A 198 -1.06 9.81 12.19
C ALA A 198 -1.72 10.04 13.55
N ILE A 199 -3.01 10.40 13.57
CA ILE A 199 -3.79 10.57 14.81
C ILE A 199 -3.90 9.24 15.56
N TYR A 200 -4.19 8.15 14.87
CA TYR A 200 -4.31 6.83 15.50
C TYR A 200 -3.01 6.39 16.18
N LEU A 201 -1.88 6.58 15.53
CA LEU A 201 -0.57 6.18 16.06
C LEU A 201 -0.10 7.07 17.20
N THR A 202 -0.40 8.37 17.16
CA THR A 202 0.14 9.32 18.13
C THR A 202 -0.84 9.71 19.23
N GLY A 203 -2.14 9.70 18.94
CA GLY A 203 -3.17 10.31 19.77
C GLY A 203 -3.27 11.83 19.62
N GLU A 204 -2.44 12.45 18.78
CA GLU A 204 -2.38 13.89 18.59
C GLU A 204 -3.24 14.31 17.38
N SER A 205 -4.16 15.24 17.61
CA SER A 205 -4.98 15.83 16.53
C SER A 205 -4.30 17.04 15.86
N ASP A 206 -3.27 17.61 16.48
CA ASP A 206 -2.41 18.65 15.92
C ASP A 206 -1.31 18.00 15.09
N LEU A 207 -1.27 18.29 13.79
CA LEU A 207 -0.35 17.64 12.86
C LEU A 207 1.12 17.93 13.15
N GLU A 208 1.46 19.11 13.66
CA GLU A 208 2.86 19.41 14.04
C GLU A 208 3.28 18.56 15.23
N LYS A 209 2.40 18.39 16.21
CA LYS A 209 2.67 17.50 17.35
C LYS A 209 2.73 16.04 16.93
N ALA A 210 1.84 15.61 16.00
CA ALA A 210 1.89 14.26 15.45
C ALA A 210 3.21 13.99 14.72
N LEU A 211 3.66 14.95 13.88
CA LEU A 211 4.97 14.88 13.22
C LEU A 211 6.10 14.75 14.24
N ASP A 212 6.11 15.60 15.27
CA ASP A 212 7.17 15.58 16.31
C ASP A 212 7.18 14.27 17.10
N ALA A 213 6.01 13.73 17.42
CA ALA A 213 5.89 12.44 18.11
C ALA A 213 6.43 11.29 17.27
N LEU A 214 6.06 11.21 15.97
CA LEU A 214 6.52 10.16 15.06
C LEU A 214 8.03 10.27 14.75
N LEU A 215 8.57 11.49 14.72
CA LEU A 215 10.00 11.74 14.48
C LEU A 215 10.90 11.32 15.65
N LEU A 216 10.36 10.89 16.78
CA LEU A 216 11.15 10.23 17.83
C LEU A 216 11.68 8.87 17.34
N ASP A 217 10.93 8.19 16.48
CA ASP A 217 11.23 6.84 16.03
C ASP A 217 11.90 6.80 14.64
N CYS A 218 11.57 7.70 13.71
CA CYS A 218 12.08 7.68 12.33
C CYS A 218 12.78 8.99 11.93
N THR A 219 13.41 9.00 10.75
CA THR A 219 14.17 10.15 10.24
C THR A 219 13.30 11.17 9.53
N MET A 220 12.24 10.72 8.86
CA MET A 220 11.33 11.55 8.07
C MET A 220 9.88 11.07 8.25
N VAL A 221 8.95 12.01 8.28
CA VAL A 221 7.51 11.74 8.27
C VAL A 221 6.86 12.59 7.20
N VAL A 222 5.94 11.98 6.45
CA VAL A 222 5.06 12.67 5.50
C VAL A 222 3.62 12.30 5.82
N ILE A 223 2.77 13.31 6.01
CA ILE A 223 1.33 13.14 6.23
C ILE A 223 0.59 13.64 4.99
N LYS A 224 -0.11 12.72 4.33
CA LYS A 224 -0.98 12.98 3.17
C LYS A 224 -2.31 13.56 3.66
N ARG A 225 -2.81 14.63 3.02
CA ARG A 225 -3.95 15.42 3.47
C ARG A 225 -5.03 15.56 2.39
N GLY A 226 -5.08 14.62 1.46
CA GLY A 226 -6.03 14.64 0.35
C GLY A 226 -5.96 15.96 -0.44
N SER A 227 -7.08 16.66 -0.57
CA SER A 227 -7.16 17.94 -1.31
C SER A 227 -6.35 19.09 -0.70
N LEU A 228 -5.87 18.95 0.54
CA LEU A 228 -4.99 19.91 1.20
C LEU A 228 -3.51 19.64 0.91
N GLY A 229 -3.18 18.61 0.14
CA GLY A 229 -1.82 18.24 -0.23
C GLY A 229 -1.12 17.36 0.81
N ALA A 230 0.08 17.72 1.22
CA ALA A 230 0.85 16.98 2.18
C ALA A 230 1.70 17.90 3.06
N ILE A 231 2.01 17.43 4.26
CA ILE A 231 2.99 18.05 5.14
C ILE A 231 4.06 17.02 5.48
N GLY A 232 5.33 17.42 5.46
CA GLY A 232 6.44 16.55 5.80
C GLY A 232 7.47 17.24 6.66
N LYS A 233 8.22 16.45 7.45
CA LYS A 233 9.27 16.95 8.33
C LYS A 233 10.39 15.94 8.44
N TYR A 234 11.62 16.42 8.43
CA TYR A 234 12.79 15.66 8.85
C TYR A 234 13.04 15.84 10.34
N ARG A 235 13.61 14.83 11.00
CA ARG A 235 14.09 14.94 12.39
C ARG A 235 15.01 16.17 12.50
N HIS A 236 14.73 17.06 13.44
CA HIS A 236 15.45 18.32 13.66
C HIS A 236 15.29 19.37 12.52
N GLY A 237 14.38 19.15 11.55
CA GLY A 237 14.05 20.10 10.48
C GLY A 237 12.80 20.92 10.79
N GLN A 238 12.49 21.85 9.88
CA GLN A 238 11.20 22.52 9.83
C GLN A 238 10.22 21.69 9.01
N SER A 239 8.93 21.82 9.28
CA SER A 239 7.88 21.24 8.46
C SER A 239 7.79 21.95 7.11
N ILE A 240 7.51 21.18 6.08
CA ILE A 240 7.29 21.66 4.70
C ILE A 240 5.90 21.22 4.29
N SER A 241 5.05 22.17 3.91
CA SER A 241 3.73 21.89 3.35
C SER A 241 3.77 22.07 1.84
N VAL A 242 3.18 21.09 1.14
CA VAL A 242 3.04 21.11 -0.33
C VAL A 242 1.55 21.05 -0.65
N PRO A 243 1.00 22.00 -1.42
CA PRO A 243 -0.42 21.97 -1.79
C PRO A 243 -0.71 20.81 -2.75
N ALA A 244 -1.96 20.34 -2.76
CA ALA A 244 -2.41 19.39 -3.76
C ALA A 244 -2.41 20.01 -5.15
N ILE A 245 -2.11 19.21 -6.16
CA ILE A 245 -2.35 19.59 -7.55
C ILE A 245 -3.84 19.41 -7.81
N ALA A 246 -4.49 20.47 -8.32
CA ALA A 246 -5.89 20.37 -8.70
C ALA A 246 -6.05 19.34 -9.84
N ALA A 247 -6.85 18.31 -9.60
CA ALA A 247 -7.16 17.27 -10.55
C ALA A 247 -8.67 16.98 -10.53
N GLU A 248 -9.23 16.64 -11.68
CA GLU A 248 -10.55 16.05 -11.75
C GLU A 248 -10.45 14.60 -11.26
N VAL A 249 -11.19 14.28 -10.21
CA VAL A 249 -11.16 12.94 -9.63
C VAL A 249 -11.99 12.01 -10.52
N VAL A 250 -11.34 11.07 -11.19
CA VAL A 250 -11.98 10.05 -12.03
C VAL A 250 -12.12 8.75 -11.25
N ASP A 251 -11.09 8.37 -10.52
CA ASP A 251 -11.04 7.17 -9.69
C ASP A 251 -10.12 7.43 -8.48
N THR A 252 -10.46 6.86 -7.34
CA THR A 252 -9.67 6.96 -6.10
C THR A 252 -9.19 5.61 -5.59
N THR A 253 -9.29 4.53 -6.40
CA THR A 253 -8.87 3.17 -6.02
C THR A 253 -7.38 2.93 -6.22
N GLY A 254 -6.68 3.69 -7.06
CA GLY A 254 -5.24 3.52 -7.25
C GLY A 254 -4.61 4.51 -8.21
#